data_ad5fd32f8dd8ba6d6494b10f14c45ce0
#
_entry.id   ad5fd32f8dd8ba6d6494b10f14c45ce0
#
_cell.length_a   1.000
_cell.length_b   1.000
_cell.length_c   1.000
_cell.angle_alpha   90.00
_cell.angle_beta   90.00
_cell.angle_gamma   90.00
#
_symmetry.space_group_name_H-M   'P 1'
#
loop_
_entity.id
_entity.type
_entity.pdbx_description
1 polymer ?
#
loop_
_entity_poly.entity_id
_entity_poly.type
_entity_poly.pdbx_seq_one_letter_code
_entity_poly.pdbx_strand_id
1 'polypeptide(L)'
;MFLLFAVIAIIGFSSSIKIVNTGSVFIVERLGVYNRTLQPGVHFLIPFIENIASKVSLKRQVMDAEPQSVITKDNVSVMIDTITYYSILDAKASKYNIENYKQAIYYTALTSMRAIVGELTLDELLSSRDTINKRILAIVDAETDAYGIKVTSCEIKNIHLPESIRISMEQLMTSKKDKEAKITKAEGDRISAIESAEGEKKSSILQAEAERESKILKAQADKEYAILQAQGQQEAILLQAEAEAKAIEIKAQTEARAIELVNKAILESGTDETVIALKQIEGYIEMAKNPANKLIIPSESIGSLGSISVIAETLNLSKENK
;
A
#
# COMPACT_ATOMS: atom_id res chain seq x y z
N MET A 1 -79.30 -12.35 59.26
CA MET A 1 -79.43 -12.33 57.77
C MET A 1 -78.61 -11.24 57.14
N PHE A 2 -78.74 -9.96 57.51
CA PHE A 2 -77.97 -8.84 56.89
C PHE A 2 -76.46 -8.96 57.04
N LEU A 3 -75.89 -9.38 58.15
CA LEU A 3 -74.48 -9.58 58.37
C LEU A 3 -73.91 -10.63 57.48
N LEU A 4 -74.64 -11.76 57.28
CA LEU A 4 -74.24 -12.85 56.43
C LEU A 4 -74.21 -12.43 54.93
N PHE A 5 -75.17 -11.64 54.48
CA PHE A 5 -75.23 -11.04 53.16
C PHE A 5 -74.12 -10.03 52.93
N ALA A 6 -73.82 -9.20 53.96
CA ALA A 6 -72.69 -8.22 53.88
C ALA A 6 -71.33 -8.94 53.78
N VAL A 7 -71.09 -10.05 54.50
CA VAL A 7 -69.89 -10.80 54.45
C VAL A 7 -69.71 -11.50 53.04
N ILE A 8 -70.80 -12.09 52.53
CA ILE A 8 -70.82 -12.65 51.20
C ILE A 8 -70.56 -11.57 50.12
N ALA A 9 -71.08 -10.43 50.22
CA ALA A 9 -70.90 -9.29 49.34
C ALA A 9 -69.43 -8.78 49.38
N ILE A 10 -68.83 -8.68 50.56
CA ILE A 10 -67.42 -8.29 50.74
C ILE A 10 -66.48 -9.34 50.17
N ILE A 11 -66.73 -10.59 50.43
CA ILE A 11 -65.90 -11.74 49.82
C ILE A 11 -66.05 -11.71 48.31
N GLY A 12 -67.28 -11.55 47.79
CA GLY A 12 -67.52 -11.45 46.35
C GLY A 12 -66.82 -10.25 45.70
N PHE A 13 -66.85 -9.06 46.36
CA PHE A 13 -66.14 -7.90 45.85
C PHE A 13 -64.63 -8.01 45.90
N SER A 14 -64.11 -8.60 46.97
CA SER A 14 -62.65 -8.84 47.06
C SER A 14 -62.16 -9.86 45.98
N SER A 15 -62.97 -10.82 45.62
CA SER A 15 -62.65 -11.80 44.55
C SER A 15 -62.80 -11.22 43.14
N SER A 16 -63.50 -10.08 42.97
CA SER A 16 -63.74 -9.46 41.66
C SER A 16 -62.54 -8.71 41.09
N ILE A 17 -61.63 -8.24 41.92
CA ILE A 17 -60.48 -7.47 41.49
C ILE A 17 -59.37 -8.44 41.07
N LYS A 18 -58.93 -8.32 39.82
CA LYS A 18 -57.80 -9.06 39.28
C LYS A 18 -56.77 -8.07 38.71
N ILE A 19 -55.52 -8.30 39.08
CA ILE A 19 -54.36 -7.51 38.57
C ILE A 19 -53.65 -8.36 37.53
N VAL A 20 -53.53 -7.82 36.33
CA VAL A 20 -52.78 -8.46 35.21
C VAL A 20 -51.43 -7.81 35.14
N ASN A 21 -50.35 -8.61 35.23
CA ASN A 21 -48.96 -8.14 35.16
C ASN A 21 -48.56 -7.79 33.72
N THR A 22 -47.69 -6.82 33.58
CA THR A 22 -47.12 -6.46 32.29
C THR A 22 -46.49 -7.66 31.58
N GLY A 23 -46.75 -7.84 30.28
CA GLY A 23 -46.29 -8.97 29.46
C GLY A 23 -47.13 -10.23 29.62
N SER A 24 -48.30 -10.15 30.29
CA SER A 24 -49.27 -11.24 30.35
C SER A 24 -50.65 -10.70 30.03
N VAL A 25 -51.53 -11.57 29.56
CA VAL A 25 -52.94 -11.28 29.33
C VAL A 25 -53.79 -12.44 29.90
N PHE A 26 -55.00 -12.12 30.37
CA PHE A 26 -55.90 -13.12 30.83
C PHE A 26 -57.12 -13.22 29.90
N ILE A 27 -57.47 -14.41 29.54
CA ILE A 27 -58.65 -14.70 28.73
C ILE A 27 -59.83 -14.95 29.71
N VAL A 28 -60.86 -14.16 29.50
CA VAL A 28 -62.09 -14.25 30.34
C VAL A 28 -63.21 -14.85 29.52
N GLU A 29 -63.82 -15.89 30.10
CA GLU A 29 -65.04 -16.52 29.62
C GLU A 29 -66.21 -16.10 30.51
N ARG A 30 -67.37 -15.88 29.89
CA ARG A 30 -68.64 -15.68 30.57
C ARG A 30 -69.57 -16.87 30.23
N LEU A 31 -69.91 -17.66 31.26
CA LEU A 31 -70.72 -18.84 31.10
C LEU A 31 -70.24 -19.79 29.98
N GLY A 32 -68.90 -19.99 29.87
CA GLY A 32 -68.30 -20.87 28.89
C GLY A 32 -68.05 -20.27 27.50
N VAL A 33 -68.41 -19.00 27.28
CA VAL A 33 -68.20 -18.31 26.01
C VAL A 33 -67.13 -17.22 26.16
N TYR A 34 -66.19 -17.13 25.19
CA TYR A 34 -65.22 -16.05 25.19
C TYR A 34 -65.88 -14.68 25.27
N ASN A 35 -65.50 -13.87 26.25
CA ASN A 35 -66.03 -12.54 26.47
C ASN A 35 -65.00 -11.44 26.07
N ARG A 36 -63.87 -11.46 26.73
CA ARG A 36 -62.81 -10.41 26.51
C ARG A 36 -61.41 -10.92 26.95
N THR A 37 -60.39 -10.26 26.46
CA THR A 37 -59.01 -10.40 26.91
C THR A 37 -58.61 -9.22 27.77
N LEU A 38 -58.14 -9.51 28.99
CA LEU A 38 -57.69 -8.50 29.94
C LEU A 38 -56.23 -8.13 29.65
N GLN A 39 -56.00 -6.89 29.32
CA GLN A 39 -54.65 -6.29 29.15
C GLN A 39 -54.00 -6.07 30.53
N PRO A 40 -52.68 -5.75 30.59
CA PRO A 40 -52.04 -5.39 31.84
C PRO A 40 -52.77 -4.22 32.56
N GLY A 41 -52.97 -4.38 33.86
CA GLY A 41 -53.70 -3.40 34.67
C GLY A 41 -54.65 -4.03 35.66
N VAL A 42 -55.51 -3.21 36.29
CA VAL A 42 -56.53 -3.63 37.25
C VAL A 42 -57.86 -3.83 36.53
N HIS A 43 -58.47 -4.96 36.69
CA HIS A 43 -59.73 -5.31 36.06
C HIS A 43 -60.74 -5.88 37.09
N PHE A 44 -61.99 -5.60 36.79
CA PHE A 44 -63.10 -6.14 37.58
C PHE A 44 -63.78 -7.29 36.81
N LEU A 45 -63.91 -8.43 37.49
CA LEU A 45 -64.66 -9.57 37.00
C LEU A 45 -65.93 -9.72 37.78
N ILE A 46 -66.99 -10.20 37.10
CA ILE A 46 -68.26 -10.54 37.77
C ILE A 46 -68.12 -11.92 38.37
N PRO A 47 -68.09 -12.03 39.69
CA PRO A 47 -67.93 -13.33 40.35
C PRO A 47 -69.08 -14.23 39.96
N PHE A 48 -68.84 -15.54 39.91
CA PHE A 48 -69.75 -16.61 39.51
C PHE A 48 -70.14 -16.67 38.00
N ILE A 49 -70.06 -15.55 37.28
CA ILE A 49 -70.45 -15.46 35.87
C ILE A 49 -69.23 -15.42 34.95
N GLU A 50 -68.19 -14.66 35.32
CA GLU A 50 -66.95 -14.54 34.58
C GLU A 50 -65.84 -15.36 35.24
N ASN A 51 -65.16 -16.16 34.42
CA ASN A 51 -64.02 -16.95 34.84
C ASN A 51 -62.78 -16.66 33.97
N ILE A 52 -61.58 -16.77 34.56
CA ILE A 52 -60.33 -16.72 33.84
C ILE A 52 -60.04 -18.10 33.24
N ALA A 53 -60.24 -18.24 31.92
CA ALA A 53 -60.03 -19.50 31.19
C ALA A 53 -58.53 -19.81 30.99
N SER A 54 -57.73 -18.76 30.80
CA SER A 54 -56.27 -18.96 30.61
C SER A 54 -55.51 -17.68 30.96
N LYS A 55 -54.27 -17.87 31.46
CA LYS A 55 -53.25 -16.84 31.64
C LYS A 55 -52.18 -17.02 30.62
N VAL A 56 -52.03 -16.09 29.68
CA VAL A 56 -51.14 -16.20 28.53
C VAL A 56 -50.02 -15.18 28.70
N SER A 57 -48.77 -15.65 28.58
CA SER A 57 -47.60 -14.80 28.55
C SER A 57 -47.32 -14.36 27.13
N LEU A 58 -47.27 -13.06 26.88
CA LEU A 58 -46.86 -12.45 25.59
C LEU A 58 -45.34 -12.31 25.42
N LYS A 59 -44.59 -12.66 26.49
CA LYS A 59 -43.13 -12.60 26.44
C LYS A 59 -42.63 -13.67 25.54
N ARG A 60 -41.45 -13.41 24.94
CA ARG A 60 -40.72 -14.41 24.14
C ARG A 60 -40.42 -15.65 24.99
N GLN A 61 -40.81 -16.79 24.50
CA GLN A 61 -40.63 -18.10 25.13
C GLN A 61 -39.68 -18.95 24.29
N VAL A 62 -39.05 -19.92 24.95
CA VAL A 62 -38.12 -20.87 24.33
C VAL A 62 -38.69 -22.24 24.46
N MET A 63 -38.59 -23.00 23.38
CA MET A 63 -38.87 -24.43 23.35
C MET A 63 -37.64 -25.17 22.89
N ASP A 64 -37.10 -26.02 23.72
CA ASP A 64 -35.97 -26.89 23.40
C ASP A 64 -36.55 -28.28 23.01
N ALA A 65 -36.22 -28.74 21.81
CA ALA A 65 -36.66 -30.04 21.31
C ALA A 65 -35.58 -31.09 21.58
N GLU A 66 -36.02 -32.24 22.04
CA GLU A 66 -35.14 -33.39 22.27
C GLU A 66 -34.47 -33.84 20.94
N PRO A 67 -33.25 -34.38 21.01
CA PRO A 67 -32.56 -34.91 19.84
C PRO A 67 -33.37 -35.96 19.10
N GLN A 68 -33.55 -35.79 17.79
CA GLN A 68 -34.29 -36.69 16.92
C GLN A 68 -33.39 -37.30 15.86
N SER A 69 -33.56 -38.60 15.62
CA SER A 69 -32.87 -39.28 14.53
C SER A 69 -33.50 -38.90 13.18
N VAL A 70 -32.66 -38.43 12.27
CA VAL A 70 -33.03 -38.06 10.89
C VAL A 70 -32.03 -38.65 9.94
N ILE A 71 -32.48 -39.07 8.74
CA ILE A 71 -31.63 -39.62 7.70
C ILE A 71 -31.45 -38.55 6.62
N THR A 72 -30.21 -38.25 6.28
CA THR A 72 -29.84 -37.32 5.21
C THR A 72 -30.01 -37.97 3.83
N LYS A 73 -29.90 -37.14 2.76
CA LYS A 73 -30.01 -37.62 1.38
C LYS A 73 -28.95 -38.66 1.00
N ASP A 74 -27.77 -38.57 1.59
CA ASP A 74 -26.66 -39.53 1.43
C ASP A 74 -26.74 -40.74 2.39
N ASN A 75 -27.93 -40.97 2.95
CA ASN A 75 -28.27 -42.12 3.80
C ASN A 75 -27.47 -42.20 5.12
N VAL A 76 -27.06 -41.04 5.64
CA VAL A 76 -26.42 -40.99 6.96
C VAL A 76 -27.45 -40.66 8.03
N SER A 77 -27.50 -41.48 9.08
CA SER A 77 -28.36 -41.21 10.25
C SER A 77 -27.66 -40.23 11.19
N VAL A 78 -28.31 -39.11 11.45
CA VAL A 78 -27.83 -38.06 12.35
C VAL A 78 -28.87 -37.77 13.44
N MET A 79 -28.43 -37.41 14.64
CA MET A 79 -29.32 -36.91 15.69
C MET A 79 -29.23 -35.39 15.75
N ILE A 80 -30.40 -34.74 15.62
CA ILE A 80 -30.49 -33.25 15.56
C ILE A 80 -31.45 -32.79 16.63
N ASP A 81 -31.03 -31.82 17.41
CA ASP A 81 -31.85 -31.06 18.34
C ASP A 81 -32.07 -29.63 17.82
N THR A 82 -33.27 -29.10 18.06
CA THR A 82 -33.65 -27.77 17.63
C THR A 82 -34.14 -26.94 18.81
N ILE A 83 -33.90 -25.63 18.72
CA ILE A 83 -34.42 -24.68 19.67
C ILE A 83 -35.30 -23.67 18.93
N THR A 84 -36.51 -23.45 19.42
CA THR A 84 -37.49 -22.57 18.81
C THR A 84 -37.86 -21.44 19.75
N TYR A 85 -37.72 -20.20 19.28
CA TYR A 85 -38.13 -19.01 20.00
C TYR A 85 -39.44 -18.48 19.42
N TYR A 86 -40.44 -18.34 20.26
CA TYR A 86 -41.76 -17.89 19.86
C TYR A 86 -42.37 -16.89 20.86
N SER A 87 -43.34 -16.14 20.42
CA SER A 87 -44.17 -15.24 21.22
C SER A 87 -45.61 -15.35 20.79
N ILE A 88 -46.52 -15.15 21.72
CA ILE A 88 -47.96 -15.17 21.44
C ILE A 88 -48.39 -13.73 21.10
N LEU A 89 -48.89 -13.55 19.87
CA LEU A 89 -49.41 -12.26 19.39
C LEU A 89 -50.91 -12.15 19.69
N ASP A 90 -51.67 -13.22 19.40
CA ASP A 90 -53.10 -13.28 19.71
C ASP A 90 -53.38 -14.40 20.75
N ALA A 91 -53.64 -13.96 21.98
CA ALA A 91 -53.95 -14.84 23.07
C ALA A 91 -55.28 -15.62 22.87
N LYS A 92 -56.26 -15.00 22.19
CA LYS A 92 -57.53 -15.62 21.87
C LYS A 92 -57.32 -16.81 20.89
N ALA A 93 -56.64 -16.54 19.79
CA ALA A 93 -56.36 -17.55 18.79
C ALA A 93 -55.50 -18.71 19.37
N SER A 94 -54.50 -18.41 20.21
CA SER A 94 -53.65 -19.40 20.86
C SER A 94 -54.36 -20.33 21.82
N LYS A 95 -55.54 -19.91 22.33
CA LYS A 95 -56.35 -20.74 23.26
C LYS A 95 -57.48 -21.50 22.58
N TYR A 96 -58.13 -20.91 21.55
CA TYR A 96 -59.35 -21.49 20.98
C TYR A 96 -59.14 -22.13 19.60
N ASN A 97 -58.11 -21.76 18.85
CA ASN A 97 -57.87 -22.32 17.52
C ASN A 97 -57.08 -23.67 17.61
N ILE A 98 -56.43 -23.91 18.74
CA ILE A 98 -55.67 -25.14 18.93
C ILE A 98 -55.70 -25.56 20.42
N GLU A 99 -55.72 -26.84 20.68
CA GLU A 99 -55.75 -27.37 22.04
C GLU A 99 -54.39 -27.18 22.76
N ASN A 100 -53.30 -27.51 22.08
CA ASN A 100 -51.95 -27.41 22.63
C ASN A 100 -50.99 -26.84 21.60
N TYR A 101 -50.87 -25.54 21.58
CA TYR A 101 -49.98 -24.85 20.65
C TYR A 101 -48.50 -25.22 20.82
N LYS A 102 -48.05 -25.57 22.03
CA LYS A 102 -46.67 -25.96 22.27
C LYS A 102 -46.34 -27.25 21.55
N GLN A 103 -47.23 -28.23 21.64
CA GLN A 103 -47.10 -29.48 20.90
C GLN A 103 -47.16 -29.27 19.39
N ALA A 104 -48.04 -28.39 18.92
CA ALA A 104 -48.12 -28.08 17.51
C ALA A 104 -46.80 -27.48 16.98
N ILE A 105 -46.26 -26.43 17.62
CA ILE A 105 -44.96 -25.85 17.25
C ILE A 105 -43.87 -26.92 17.23
N TYR A 106 -43.81 -27.75 18.29
CA TYR A 106 -42.83 -28.84 18.41
C TYR A 106 -42.88 -29.81 17.23
N TYR A 107 -44.06 -30.34 16.91
CA TYR A 107 -44.19 -31.30 15.82
C TYR A 107 -44.04 -30.69 14.45
N THR A 108 -44.48 -29.45 14.24
CA THR A 108 -44.27 -28.73 12.98
C THR A 108 -42.78 -28.46 12.76
N ALA A 109 -42.06 -27.99 13.77
CA ALA A 109 -40.61 -27.76 13.69
C ALA A 109 -39.88 -29.10 13.41
N LEU A 110 -40.23 -30.18 14.11
CA LEU A 110 -39.62 -31.49 13.93
C LEU A 110 -39.86 -32.06 12.53
N THR A 111 -41.10 -31.98 12.03
CA THR A 111 -41.49 -32.49 10.72
C THR A 111 -40.81 -31.70 9.60
N SER A 112 -40.82 -30.38 9.72
CA SER A 112 -40.14 -29.49 8.77
C SER A 112 -38.63 -29.70 8.75
N MET A 113 -38.01 -29.84 9.93
CA MET A 113 -36.58 -30.15 10.05
C MET A 113 -36.27 -31.50 9.36
N ARG A 114 -37.06 -32.56 9.62
CA ARG A 114 -36.88 -33.87 9.01
C ARG A 114 -37.00 -33.82 7.48
N ALA A 115 -37.99 -33.08 6.96
CA ALA A 115 -38.19 -32.94 5.52
C ALA A 115 -36.99 -32.23 4.86
N ILE A 116 -36.56 -31.12 5.44
CA ILE A 116 -35.45 -30.32 4.91
C ILE A 116 -34.12 -31.09 4.96
N VAL A 117 -33.83 -31.74 6.09
CA VAL A 117 -32.60 -32.55 6.28
C VAL A 117 -32.55 -33.73 5.32
N GLY A 118 -33.72 -34.38 5.07
CA GLY A 118 -33.81 -35.47 4.10
C GLY A 118 -33.51 -35.08 2.64
N GLU A 119 -33.59 -33.78 2.29
CA GLU A 119 -33.24 -33.27 0.98
C GLU A 119 -31.73 -32.95 0.83
N LEU A 120 -31.00 -32.85 1.95
CA LEU A 120 -29.61 -32.37 2.01
C LEU A 120 -28.63 -33.53 2.28
N THR A 121 -27.44 -33.38 1.72
CA THR A 121 -26.30 -34.22 2.10
C THR A 121 -25.75 -33.79 3.46
N LEU A 122 -24.95 -34.67 4.09
CA LEU A 122 -24.34 -34.35 5.38
C LEU A 122 -23.43 -33.10 5.31
N ASP A 123 -22.69 -32.96 4.23
CA ASP A 123 -21.79 -31.78 4.01
C ASP A 123 -22.59 -30.47 3.89
N GLU A 124 -23.71 -30.48 3.15
CA GLU A 124 -24.65 -29.36 3.05
C GLU A 124 -25.31 -29.04 4.40
N LEU A 125 -25.69 -30.06 5.16
CA LEU A 125 -26.26 -29.88 6.49
C LEU A 125 -25.29 -29.20 7.48
N LEU A 126 -24.01 -29.54 7.40
CA LEU A 126 -22.98 -28.96 8.28
C LEU A 126 -22.57 -27.54 7.84
N SER A 127 -22.55 -27.28 6.54
CA SER A 127 -22.05 -26.01 5.97
C SER A 127 -23.11 -24.91 5.83
N SER A 128 -24.40 -25.31 5.68
CA SER A 128 -25.49 -24.38 5.30
C SER A 128 -26.54 -24.16 6.39
N ARG A 129 -26.16 -24.21 7.66
CA ARG A 129 -27.08 -24.12 8.81
C ARG A 129 -28.01 -22.91 8.77
N ASP A 130 -27.50 -21.73 8.39
CA ASP A 130 -28.29 -20.50 8.33
C ASP A 130 -29.43 -20.59 7.30
N THR A 131 -29.16 -21.23 6.16
CA THR A 131 -30.17 -21.45 5.12
C THR A 131 -31.24 -22.41 5.59
N ILE A 132 -30.84 -23.49 6.27
CA ILE A 132 -31.73 -24.50 6.84
C ILE A 132 -32.61 -23.85 7.91
N ASN A 133 -32.05 -23.11 8.84
CA ASN A 133 -32.78 -22.39 9.90
C ASN A 133 -33.84 -21.46 9.31
N LYS A 134 -33.51 -20.69 8.26
CA LYS A 134 -34.47 -19.84 7.56
C LYS A 134 -35.61 -20.63 6.89
N ARG A 135 -35.31 -21.77 6.28
CA ARG A 135 -36.32 -22.64 5.64
C ARG A 135 -37.26 -23.25 6.67
N ILE A 136 -36.72 -23.75 7.81
CA ILE A 136 -37.53 -24.28 8.91
C ILE A 136 -38.39 -23.17 9.48
N LEU A 137 -37.83 -22.02 9.78
CA LEU A 137 -38.55 -20.86 10.32
C LEU A 137 -39.72 -20.44 9.42
N ALA A 138 -39.52 -20.35 8.11
CA ALA A 138 -40.58 -19.96 7.16
C ALA A 138 -41.77 -20.94 7.19
N ILE A 139 -41.53 -22.24 7.28
CA ILE A 139 -42.59 -23.22 7.33
C ILE A 139 -43.30 -23.19 8.68
N VAL A 140 -42.52 -23.15 9.78
CA VAL A 140 -43.11 -23.17 11.15
C VAL A 140 -43.92 -21.92 11.40
N ASP A 141 -43.40 -20.74 11.00
CA ASP A 141 -44.07 -19.44 11.19
C ASP A 141 -45.40 -19.38 10.39
N ALA A 142 -45.39 -19.86 9.14
CA ALA A 142 -46.62 -19.92 8.33
C ALA A 142 -47.72 -20.80 8.93
N GLU A 143 -47.33 -21.95 9.47
CA GLU A 143 -48.29 -22.87 10.12
C GLU A 143 -48.81 -22.36 11.46
N THR A 144 -47.95 -21.67 12.25
CA THR A 144 -48.30 -21.17 13.57
C THR A 144 -49.05 -19.85 13.57
N ASP A 145 -49.03 -19.13 12.49
CA ASP A 145 -49.71 -17.82 12.30
C ASP A 145 -51.25 -17.99 12.49
N ALA A 146 -51.83 -19.11 12.04
CA ALA A 146 -53.23 -19.42 12.22
C ALA A 146 -53.64 -19.58 13.70
N TYR A 147 -52.70 -19.81 14.58
CA TYR A 147 -52.88 -19.94 16.04
C TYR A 147 -52.51 -18.66 16.79
N GLY A 148 -52.23 -17.59 16.06
CA GLY A 148 -51.84 -16.32 16.68
C GLY A 148 -50.49 -16.34 17.37
N ILE A 149 -49.55 -17.19 16.88
CA ILE A 149 -48.21 -17.35 17.45
C ILE A 149 -47.18 -16.96 16.41
N LYS A 150 -46.24 -16.10 16.81
CA LYS A 150 -45.12 -15.68 16.00
C LYS A 150 -43.88 -16.46 16.40
N VAL A 151 -43.34 -17.22 15.48
CA VAL A 151 -42.03 -17.84 15.66
C VAL A 151 -40.95 -16.85 15.18
N THR A 152 -40.07 -16.49 16.09
CA THR A 152 -39.02 -15.48 15.82
C THR A 152 -37.78 -16.13 15.24
N SER A 153 -37.44 -17.35 15.74
CA SER A 153 -36.26 -18.10 15.28
C SER A 153 -36.49 -19.57 15.56
N CYS A 154 -36.04 -20.41 14.64
CA CYS A 154 -35.97 -21.84 14.78
C CYS A 154 -34.59 -22.30 14.30
N GLU A 155 -33.78 -22.80 15.22
CA GLU A 155 -32.36 -23.04 14.98
C GLU A 155 -31.99 -24.48 15.33
N ILE A 156 -31.07 -25.03 14.54
CA ILE A 156 -30.41 -26.28 14.86
C ILE A 156 -29.39 -26.02 15.96
N LYS A 157 -29.59 -26.64 17.14
CA LYS A 157 -28.71 -26.47 18.30
C LYS A 157 -27.47 -27.33 18.16
N ASN A 158 -27.63 -28.64 18.03
CA ASN A 158 -26.53 -29.57 17.82
C ASN A 158 -26.87 -30.60 16.73
N ILE A 159 -25.82 -31.11 16.08
CA ILE A 159 -25.88 -32.21 15.14
C ILE A 159 -24.92 -33.28 15.68
N HIS A 160 -25.47 -34.38 16.14
CA HIS A 160 -24.72 -35.52 16.66
C HIS A 160 -24.55 -36.57 15.57
N LEU A 161 -23.33 -36.84 15.20
CA LEU A 161 -22.95 -37.84 14.23
C LEU A 161 -22.59 -39.14 14.93
N PRO A 162 -22.90 -40.30 14.37
CA PRO A 162 -22.34 -41.59 14.81
C PRO A 162 -20.82 -41.53 14.75
N GLU A 163 -20.16 -42.13 15.74
CA GLU A 163 -18.70 -42.06 15.87
C GLU A 163 -17.94 -42.56 14.63
N SER A 164 -18.43 -43.63 14.01
CA SER A 164 -17.83 -44.18 12.78
C SER A 164 -17.86 -43.18 11.61
N ILE A 165 -18.95 -42.43 11.48
CA ILE A 165 -19.09 -41.39 10.44
C ILE A 165 -18.21 -40.18 10.76
N ARG A 166 -18.17 -39.78 12.04
CA ARG A 166 -17.32 -38.69 12.49
C ARG A 166 -15.84 -38.93 12.17
N ILE A 167 -15.32 -40.10 12.48
CA ILE A 167 -13.94 -40.50 12.21
C ILE A 167 -13.66 -40.50 10.69
N SER A 168 -14.57 -41.11 9.91
CA SER A 168 -14.41 -41.12 8.44
C SER A 168 -14.42 -39.74 7.81
N MET A 169 -15.29 -38.85 8.28
CA MET A 169 -15.35 -37.46 7.83
C MET A 169 -14.08 -36.70 8.22
N GLU A 170 -13.59 -36.89 9.43
CA GLU A 170 -12.36 -36.27 9.92
C GLU A 170 -11.14 -36.66 9.06
N GLN A 171 -11.03 -37.93 8.72
CA GLN A 171 -10.00 -38.46 7.81
C GLN A 171 -10.13 -37.87 6.40
N LEU A 172 -11.36 -37.81 5.86
CA LEU A 172 -11.63 -37.25 4.55
C LEU A 172 -11.29 -35.73 4.50
N MET A 173 -11.71 -35.00 5.53
CA MET A 173 -11.44 -33.58 5.64
C MET A 173 -9.95 -33.27 5.78
N THR A 174 -9.25 -34.09 6.58
CA THR A 174 -7.78 -33.98 6.70
C THR A 174 -7.11 -34.23 5.36
N SER A 175 -7.50 -35.30 4.65
CA SER A 175 -6.95 -35.61 3.32
C SER A 175 -7.23 -34.51 2.28
N LYS A 176 -8.44 -33.94 2.30
CA LYS A 176 -8.79 -32.80 1.43
C LYS A 176 -7.93 -31.57 1.75
N LYS A 177 -7.81 -31.22 3.03
CA LYS A 177 -6.97 -30.09 3.48
C LYS A 177 -5.50 -30.28 3.13
N ASP A 178 -4.98 -31.48 3.31
CA ASP A 178 -3.60 -31.82 2.94
C ASP A 178 -3.36 -31.66 1.42
N LYS A 179 -4.35 -32.12 0.62
CA LYS A 179 -4.30 -31.92 -0.83
C LYS A 179 -4.34 -30.45 -1.21
N GLU A 180 -5.26 -29.68 -0.66
CA GLU A 180 -5.39 -28.25 -0.89
C GLU A 180 -4.12 -27.49 -0.46
N ALA A 181 -3.59 -27.82 0.73
CA ALA A 181 -2.34 -27.24 1.22
C ALA A 181 -1.16 -27.53 0.29
N LYS A 182 -1.06 -28.74 -0.25
CA LYS A 182 -0.02 -29.11 -1.23
C LYS A 182 -0.17 -28.34 -2.54
N ILE A 183 -1.41 -28.19 -3.04
CA ILE A 183 -1.69 -27.43 -4.26
C ILE A 183 -1.36 -25.95 -4.04
N THR A 184 -1.85 -25.35 -2.96
CA THR A 184 -1.60 -23.94 -2.64
C THR A 184 -0.12 -23.66 -2.43
N LYS A 185 0.61 -24.57 -1.76
CA LYS A 185 2.04 -24.46 -1.60
C LYS A 185 2.78 -24.51 -2.95
N ALA A 186 2.46 -25.50 -3.78
CA ALA A 186 3.09 -25.64 -5.10
C ALA A 186 2.80 -24.43 -6.01
N GLU A 187 1.59 -23.87 -5.90
CA GLU A 187 1.22 -22.66 -6.62
C GLU A 187 1.95 -21.41 -6.10
N GLY A 188 2.08 -21.29 -4.77
CA GLY A 188 2.89 -20.26 -4.12
C GLY A 188 4.37 -20.34 -4.52
N ASP A 189 4.94 -21.53 -4.50
CA ASP A 189 6.33 -21.77 -4.93
C ASP A 189 6.53 -21.41 -6.41
N ARG A 190 5.56 -21.76 -7.29
CA ARG A 190 5.58 -21.39 -8.71
C ARG A 190 5.53 -19.88 -8.93
N ILE A 191 4.60 -19.19 -8.25
CA ILE A 191 4.44 -17.73 -8.33
C ILE A 191 5.73 -17.05 -7.85
N SER A 192 6.24 -17.47 -6.69
CA SER A 192 7.47 -16.92 -6.12
C SER A 192 8.68 -17.11 -7.06
N ALA A 193 8.80 -18.26 -7.71
CA ALA A 193 9.87 -18.51 -8.69
C ALA A 193 9.74 -17.59 -9.93
N ILE A 194 8.52 -17.39 -10.42
CA ILE A 194 8.25 -16.46 -11.54
C ILE A 194 8.61 -15.03 -11.15
N GLU A 195 8.13 -14.55 -10.01
CA GLU A 195 8.39 -13.19 -9.53
C GLU A 195 9.88 -12.94 -9.28
N SER A 196 10.59 -13.94 -8.71
CA SER A 196 12.04 -13.88 -8.54
C SER A 196 12.77 -13.77 -9.89
N ALA A 197 12.41 -14.61 -10.87
CA ALA A 197 13.01 -14.58 -12.19
C ALA A 197 12.69 -13.26 -12.94
N GLU A 198 11.50 -12.74 -12.82
CA GLU A 198 11.13 -11.43 -13.37
C GLU A 198 11.88 -10.29 -12.67
N GLY A 199 12.05 -10.37 -11.35
CA GLY A 199 12.85 -9.43 -10.57
C GLY A 199 14.32 -9.42 -10.99
N GLU A 200 14.93 -10.60 -11.16
CA GLU A 200 16.31 -10.74 -11.64
C GLU A 200 16.48 -10.20 -13.06
N LYS A 201 15.55 -10.53 -13.96
CA LYS A 201 15.54 -10.01 -15.32
C LYS A 201 15.46 -8.47 -15.33
N LYS A 202 14.54 -7.91 -14.55
CA LYS A 202 14.36 -6.44 -14.46
C LYS A 202 15.59 -5.76 -13.86
N SER A 203 16.18 -6.36 -12.83
CA SER A 203 17.45 -5.89 -12.23
C SER A 203 18.58 -5.90 -13.24
N SER A 204 18.74 -6.99 -14.00
CA SER A 204 19.78 -7.12 -15.03
C SER A 204 19.62 -6.09 -16.17
N ILE A 205 18.36 -5.84 -16.60
CA ILE A 205 18.07 -4.81 -17.60
C ILE A 205 18.45 -3.42 -17.08
N LEU A 206 18.03 -3.09 -15.85
CA LEU A 206 18.33 -1.80 -15.21
C LEU A 206 19.85 -1.58 -15.05
N GLN A 207 20.58 -2.62 -14.65
CA GLN A 207 22.04 -2.57 -14.57
C GLN A 207 22.69 -2.30 -15.94
N ALA A 208 22.25 -3.03 -16.98
CA ALA A 208 22.76 -2.82 -18.33
C ALA A 208 22.44 -1.41 -18.89
N GLU A 209 21.26 -0.90 -18.60
CA GLU A 209 20.87 0.48 -18.96
C GLU A 209 21.70 1.52 -18.21
N ALA A 210 21.90 1.35 -16.91
CA ALA A 210 22.73 2.25 -16.10
C ALA A 210 24.21 2.23 -16.54
N GLU A 211 24.76 1.05 -16.89
CA GLU A 211 26.12 0.97 -17.46
C GLU A 211 26.23 1.66 -18.82
N ARG A 212 25.22 1.48 -19.68
CA ARG A 212 25.16 2.16 -20.97
C ARG A 212 25.10 3.66 -20.81
N GLU A 213 24.25 4.16 -19.94
CA GLU A 213 24.10 5.58 -19.65
C GLU A 213 25.39 6.17 -19.05
N SER A 214 26.01 5.45 -18.12
CA SER A 214 27.29 5.84 -17.54
C SER A 214 28.41 5.94 -18.60
N LYS A 215 28.46 4.98 -19.56
CA LYS A 215 29.42 5.03 -20.66
C LYS A 215 29.18 6.19 -21.60
N ILE A 216 27.92 6.49 -21.91
CA ILE A 216 27.56 7.65 -22.75
C ILE A 216 27.94 8.96 -22.06
N LEU A 217 27.59 9.12 -20.76
CA LEU A 217 27.96 10.31 -19.99
C LEU A 217 29.46 10.51 -19.87
N LYS A 218 30.23 9.43 -19.64
CA LYS A 218 31.69 9.51 -19.63
C LYS A 218 32.24 9.92 -20.99
N ALA A 219 31.77 9.34 -22.09
CA ALA A 219 32.21 9.70 -23.42
C ALA A 219 31.86 11.16 -23.79
N GLN A 220 30.70 11.66 -23.32
CA GLN A 220 30.33 13.06 -23.49
C GLN A 220 31.23 13.99 -22.67
N ALA A 221 31.51 13.64 -21.41
CA ALA A 221 32.41 14.40 -20.56
C ALA A 221 33.82 14.44 -21.10
N ASP A 222 34.36 13.32 -21.59
CA ASP A 222 35.66 13.24 -22.18
C ASP A 222 35.77 14.08 -23.49
N LYS A 223 34.71 14.05 -24.29
CA LYS A 223 34.62 14.93 -25.47
C LYS A 223 34.60 16.38 -25.11
N GLU A 224 33.81 16.78 -24.14
CA GLU A 224 33.70 18.16 -23.68
C GLU A 224 35.01 18.65 -23.07
N TYR A 225 35.67 17.81 -22.27
CA TYR A 225 36.98 18.07 -21.73
C TYR A 225 38.03 18.30 -22.83
N ALA A 226 38.06 17.42 -23.86
CA ALA A 226 38.98 17.54 -24.98
C ALA A 226 38.74 18.84 -25.79
N ILE A 227 37.47 19.22 -25.98
CA ILE A 227 37.11 20.50 -26.65
C ILE A 227 37.57 21.68 -25.83
N LEU A 228 37.29 21.69 -24.52
CA LEU A 228 37.71 22.77 -23.62
C LEU A 228 39.23 22.88 -23.54
N GLN A 229 39.93 21.76 -23.51
CA GLN A 229 41.40 21.72 -23.53
C GLN A 229 41.96 22.29 -24.83
N ALA A 230 41.41 21.89 -25.98
CA ALA A 230 41.81 22.42 -27.28
C ALA A 230 41.53 23.94 -27.40
N GLN A 231 40.37 24.41 -26.91
CA GLN A 231 40.06 25.82 -26.88
C GLN A 231 41.02 26.61 -25.97
N GLY A 232 41.30 26.08 -24.78
CA GLY A 232 42.27 26.69 -23.87
C GLY A 232 43.67 26.76 -24.44
N GLN A 233 44.12 25.72 -25.16
CA GLN A 233 45.41 25.73 -25.86
C GLN A 233 45.41 26.75 -26.99
N GLN A 234 44.35 26.84 -27.78
CA GLN A 234 44.23 27.83 -28.86
C GLN A 234 44.28 29.28 -28.30
N GLU A 235 43.56 29.53 -27.23
CA GLU A 235 43.54 30.82 -26.58
C GLU A 235 44.91 31.18 -25.99
N ALA A 236 45.61 30.21 -25.37
CA ALA A 236 46.95 30.40 -24.86
C ALA A 236 47.96 30.74 -25.99
N ILE A 237 47.87 30.05 -27.13
CA ILE A 237 48.73 30.33 -28.30
C ILE A 237 48.43 31.72 -28.88
N LEU A 238 47.16 32.14 -28.98
CA LEU A 238 46.79 33.44 -29.45
C LEU A 238 47.30 34.56 -28.51
N LEU A 239 47.10 34.37 -27.19
CA LEU A 239 47.61 35.31 -26.19
C LEU A 239 49.16 35.43 -26.23
N GLN A 240 49.83 34.31 -26.40
CA GLN A 240 51.30 34.30 -26.53
C GLN A 240 51.73 35.00 -27.78
N ALA A 241 51.10 34.75 -28.93
CA ALA A 241 51.42 35.39 -30.20
C ALA A 241 51.13 36.94 -30.12
N GLU A 242 50.04 37.32 -29.49
CA GLU A 242 49.75 38.76 -29.27
C GLU A 242 50.78 39.39 -28.33
N ALA A 243 51.17 38.71 -27.27
CA ALA A 243 52.18 39.21 -26.33
C ALA A 243 53.56 39.35 -27.05
N GLU A 244 53.95 38.35 -27.87
CA GLU A 244 55.19 38.40 -28.67
C GLU A 244 55.15 39.55 -29.72
N ALA A 245 54.01 39.73 -30.40
CA ALA A 245 53.83 40.82 -31.36
C ALA A 245 53.94 42.17 -30.66
N LYS A 246 53.30 42.36 -29.50
CA LYS A 246 53.42 43.60 -28.69
C LYS A 246 54.84 43.81 -28.20
N ALA A 247 55.53 42.74 -27.79
CA ALA A 247 56.91 42.87 -27.33
C ALA A 247 57.85 43.27 -28.49
N ILE A 248 57.65 42.77 -29.71
CA ILE A 248 58.39 43.15 -30.91
C ILE A 248 58.08 44.65 -31.26
N GLU A 249 56.79 44.98 -31.21
CA GLU A 249 56.39 46.39 -31.49
C GLU A 249 57.01 47.41 -30.50
N ILE A 250 56.93 47.06 -29.19
CA ILE A 250 57.54 47.90 -28.14
C ILE A 250 59.07 47.99 -28.34
N LYS A 251 59.69 46.86 -28.68
CA LYS A 251 61.13 46.84 -28.94
C LYS A 251 61.50 47.65 -30.14
N ALA A 252 60.76 47.55 -31.25
CA ALA A 252 60.98 48.36 -32.45
C ALA A 252 60.76 49.86 -32.20
N GLN A 253 59.69 50.17 -31.44
CA GLN A 253 59.44 51.58 -31.05
C GLN A 253 60.57 52.16 -30.15
N THR A 254 61.06 51.33 -29.24
CA THR A 254 62.14 51.72 -28.32
C THR A 254 63.47 51.93 -29.08
N GLU A 255 63.80 51.02 -30.04
CA GLU A 255 64.91 51.08 -30.88
C GLU A 255 64.82 52.32 -31.80
N ALA A 256 63.70 52.59 -32.42
CA ALA A 256 63.45 53.78 -33.21
C ALA A 256 63.70 55.10 -32.43
N ARG A 257 63.12 55.16 -31.15
CA ARG A 257 63.35 56.25 -30.25
C ARG A 257 64.83 56.40 -29.86
N ALA A 258 65.51 55.29 -29.60
CA ALA A 258 66.92 55.29 -29.28
C ALA A 258 67.77 55.86 -30.46
N ILE A 259 67.45 55.41 -31.68
CA ILE A 259 68.08 55.91 -32.90
C ILE A 259 67.78 57.45 -33.11
N GLU A 260 66.55 57.87 -32.88
CA GLU A 260 66.14 59.27 -33.00
C GLU A 260 66.90 60.17 -31.98
N LEU A 261 66.97 59.69 -30.71
CA LEU A 261 67.74 60.37 -29.68
C LEU A 261 69.22 60.45 -29.98
N VAL A 262 69.80 59.36 -30.50
CA VAL A 262 71.25 59.34 -30.94
C VAL A 262 71.46 60.24 -32.11
N ASN A 263 70.56 60.24 -33.12
CA ASN A 263 70.65 61.11 -34.25
C ASN A 263 70.53 62.62 -33.84
N LYS A 264 69.62 62.92 -32.92
CA LYS A 264 69.43 64.29 -32.36
C LYS A 264 70.68 64.70 -31.57
N ALA A 265 71.24 63.81 -30.74
CA ALA A 265 72.51 64.14 -30.04
C ALA A 265 73.71 64.35 -30.96
N ILE A 266 73.77 63.58 -32.08
CA ILE A 266 74.80 63.75 -33.11
C ILE A 266 74.68 65.13 -33.85
N LEU A 267 73.41 65.49 -34.16
CA LEU A 267 73.13 66.79 -34.82
C LEU A 267 73.39 68.02 -33.89
N GLU A 268 73.17 67.87 -32.57
CA GLU A 268 73.39 68.92 -31.59
C GLU A 268 74.85 69.07 -31.18
N SER A 269 75.69 68.06 -31.33
CA SER A 269 77.10 68.03 -30.89
C SER A 269 78.12 68.50 -31.95
N GLY A 270 77.71 68.86 -33.16
CA GLY A 270 78.60 69.22 -34.23
C GLY A 270 79.41 68.04 -34.77
N THR A 271 79.38 67.86 -36.10
CA THR A 271 80.00 66.75 -36.82
C THR A 271 81.52 66.75 -36.65
N ASP A 272 82.02 66.01 -35.68
CA ASP A 272 83.46 65.73 -35.55
C ASP A 272 83.74 64.32 -36.13
N GLU A 273 84.72 64.22 -37.01
CA GLU A 273 85.09 63.02 -37.74
C GLU A 273 85.40 61.83 -36.82
N THR A 274 85.75 62.13 -35.59
CA THR A 274 86.01 61.15 -34.52
C THR A 274 84.75 60.41 -34.03
N VAL A 275 83.55 61.03 -34.05
CA VAL A 275 82.28 60.43 -33.61
C VAL A 275 81.75 59.41 -34.64
N ILE A 276 81.96 59.71 -35.94
CA ILE A 276 81.59 58.77 -37.00
C ILE A 276 82.50 57.57 -37.00
N ALA A 277 83.79 57.70 -36.71
CA ALA A 277 84.72 56.59 -36.58
C ALA A 277 84.37 55.69 -35.37
N LEU A 278 83.92 56.28 -34.23
CA LEU A 278 83.53 55.53 -33.06
C LEU A 278 82.23 54.73 -33.29
N LYS A 279 81.25 55.26 -34.01
CA LYS A 279 80.02 54.59 -34.40
C LYS A 279 80.26 53.49 -35.42
N GLN A 280 81.19 53.61 -36.32
CA GLN A 280 81.60 52.54 -37.22
C GLN A 280 82.23 51.40 -36.45
N ILE A 281 83.06 51.65 -35.44
CA ILE A 281 83.64 50.62 -34.58
C ILE A 281 82.55 49.91 -33.75
N GLU A 282 81.60 50.68 -33.20
CA GLU A 282 80.48 50.09 -32.44
C GLU A 282 79.60 49.13 -33.34
N GLY A 283 79.34 49.57 -34.58
CA GLY A 283 78.66 48.77 -35.59
C GLY A 283 79.40 47.46 -35.92
N TYR A 284 80.74 47.51 -36.04
CA TYR A 284 81.56 46.33 -36.28
C TYR A 284 81.58 45.36 -35.05
N ILE A 285 81.58 45.93 -33.85
CA ILE A 285 81.54 45.12 -32.62
C ILE A 285 80.17 44.39 -32.48
N GLU A 286 79.06 45.10 -32.82
CA GLU A 286 77.74 44.53 -32.77
C GLU A 286 77.51 43.39 -33.84
N MET A 287 78.07 43.64 -35.04
CA MET A 287 78.09 42.62 -36.09
C MET A 287 78.94 41.41 -35.69
N ALA A 288 80.03 41.62 -34.94
CA ALA A 288 80.91 40.56 -34.47
C ALA A 288 80.32 39.66 -33.33
N LYS A 289 79.29 40.16 -32.60
CA LYS A 289 78.62 39.42 -31.56
C LYS A 289 77.71 38.23 -32.09
N ASN A 290 77.43 38.24 -33.37
CA ASN A 290 76.61 37.21 -33.97
C ASN A 290 77.54 36.14 -34.63
N PRO A 291 77.64 34.93 -34.08
CA PRO A 291 78.58 33.92 -34.55
C PRO A 291 78.27 33.35 -35.94
N ALA A 292 77.19 33.74 -36.55
CA ALA A 292 76.81 33.36 -37.91
C ALA A 292 77.24 34.32 -39.02
N ASN A 293 77.69 35.50 -38.70
CA ASN A 293 78.08 36.51 -39.69
C ASN A 293 79.56 36.42 -40.08
N LYS A 294 79.89 36.18 -41.36
CA LYS A 294 81.19 36.33 -41.90
C LYS A 294 81.46 37.81 -42.19
N LEU A 295 82.23 38.46 -41.32
CA LEU A 295 82.63 39.85 -41.52
C LEU A 295 83.76 39.96 -42.64
N ILE A 296 83.40 40.54 -43.76
CA ILE A 296 84.37 40.88 -44.82
C ILE A 296 84.64 42.35 -44.67
N ILE A 297 85.85 42.72 -44.17
CA ILE A 297 86.27 44.07 -43.98
C ILE A 297 87.05 44.50 -45.23
N PRO A 298 86.68 45.56 -45.94
CA PRO A 298 87.53 46.13 -47.12
C PRO A 298 88.87 46.57 -46.63
N SER A 299 89.90 46.28 -47.36
CA SER A 299 91.30 46.58 -47.02
C SER A 299 91.61 48.05 -46.82
N GLU A 300 90.77 48.94 -47.33
CA GLU A 300 90.91 50.39 -47.20
C GLU A 300 90.52 50.96 -45.83
N SER A 301 89.74 50.18 -45.05
CA SER A 301 89.27 50.64 -43.68
C SER A 301 90.28 50.21 -42.58
N ILE A 302 91.34 49.47 -42.91
CA ILE A 302 92.30 48.96 -41.91
C ILE A 302 93.36 50.02 -41.59
N GLY A 303 93.51 51.04 -42.43
CA GLY A 303 94.50 52.11 -42.20
C GLY A 303 94.21 53.13 -41.05
N SER A 304 92.97 53.15 -40.59
CA SER A 304 92.53 54.07 -39.49
C SER A 304 92.43 53.34 -38.11
N LEU A 305 92.59 52.02 -38.08
CA LEU A 305 92.55 51.21 -36.85
C LEU A 305 93.98 50.82 -36.45
N GLY A 306 94.64 51.70 -35.67
CA GLY A 306 95.94 51.40 -35.11
C GLY A 306 95.97 50.10 -34.29
N SER A 307 96.81 49.19 -34.76
CA SER A 307 97.27 47.95 -34.09
C SER A 307 96.32 46.76 -33.96
N ILE A 308 96.59 45.73 -34.70
CA ILE A 308 95.97 44.38 -34.69
C ILE A 308 96.03 43.71 -33.33
N SER A 309 96.68 44.24 -32.33
CA SER A 309 96.81 43.67 -30.96
C SER A 309 95.51 43.74 -30.17
N VAL A 310 94.66 44.76 -30.46
CA VAL A 310 93.40 44.94 -29.71
C VAL A 310 92.32 43.93 -30.15
N ILE A 311 92.32 43.48 -31.42
CA ILE A 311 91.39 42.50 -31.94
C ILE A 311 91.74 41.04 -31.46
N ALA A 312 92.95 40.76 -31.20
CA ALA A 312 93.41 39.46 -30.73
C ALA A 312 93.04 39.21 -29.24
N GLU A 313 93.01 40.30 -28.44
CA GLU A 313 92.69 40.23 -27.02
C GLU A 313 91.17 40.09 -26.76
N THR A 314 90.35 40.73 -27.59
CA THR A 314 88.90 40.58 -27.51
C THR A 314 88.37 39.19 -27.96
N LEU A 315 89.13 38.52 -28.89
CA LEU A 315 88.77 37.15 -29.33
C LEU A 315 89.22 36.07 -28.32
N ASN A 316 90.19 36.36 -27.45
CA ASN A 316 90.61 35.38 -26.41
C ASN A 316 89.74 35.40 -25.18
N LEU A 317 89.02 36.49 -24.87
CA LEU A 317 88.07 36.56 -23.78
C LEU A 317 86.75 35.77 -24.02
N SER A 318 86.47 35.38 -25.25
CA SER A 318 85.26 34.53 -25.54
C SER A 318 85.49 33.00 -25.42
N LYS A 319 86.72 32.59 -25.10
CA LYS A 319 87.01 31.12 -24.95
C LYS A 319 87.05 30.62 -23.54
N GLU A 320 86.87 31.48 -22.52
CA GLU A 320 86.98 31.09 -21.09
C GLU A 320 85.66 31.09 -20.34
N ASN A 321 84.57 31.10 -21.06
CA ASN A 321 83.21 30.82 -20.44
C ASN A 321 82.43 29.78 -21.26
N LYS A 322 82.80 28.54 -21.03
CA LYS A 322 81.99 27.36 -21.30
C LYS A 322 81.66 26.69 -20.01
#